data_a1cb50e7d55d05748f8e7aff85b82d63
#
_entry.id   a1cb50e7d55d05748f8e7aff85b82d63
#
_cell.length_a   1.000
_cell.length_b   1.000
_cell.length_c   1.000
_cell.angle_alpha   90.00
_cell.angle_beta   90.00
_cell.angle_gamma   90.00
#
_symmetry.space_group_name_H-M   'P 1'
#
loop_
_entity.id
_entity.type
_entity.pdbx_description
1 polymer ?
#
loop_
_entity_poly.entity_id
_entity_poly.type
_entity_poly.pdbx_seq_one_letter_code
_entity_poly.pdbx_strand_id
1 'polypeptide(L)'
;MEIEPRFNYDSLRAQKARFSVRFGNAWHIVAIAVGIMMVLLGLWSLIEHGAIGWLLFGLSGPMIMVSIWWEKDLKTAEISKNPKTIDDVMAADVLGKLPRRPTPIDIAEAITGTRAGQFLAVRLGLTPNFLRNISVDDPNRTEQIWKAAIEIWQSTESPKITSAVLAAAIVKQLPQHDSLLANMKIDFHDIEEAIRWYERIKALIDQYKEKPLNTGGIARDWSFGYTPLLSRFAQNISVSVSGGAFTTKLAAHEEALGQMLKTFSSGGRQNITLVGADGAGKSTVVSAFAEMLIDGHRGVPSSLMYQQVFMLDASSLISVASGRGELENLVTMILNEAFLSKNVILCLDNAQLFFEEGVGSVDLSNVLLPILEAGRLRTILTMDDQRFLQISQTKPQLAHALNTIAIQPSNEPETMKIMRDQLILFEAQHKVTYMYQALAEAYRVGDRYVQDLVMPGKALKILEAAASYASGGLVTAQSVDDAIEKTLGIKISVASLGDEKEKLLNLESLIHQRMINQTRAVTVVSDAIRRARTGVRNQNRPIGAFLFLGPTGVGKTELSKALADVYFGGEGNMIRLDLNEFVRPDDVARLIADGSRDPG
;
A
#
# COMPACT_ATOMS: atom_id res chain seq x y z
N MET A 1 0.31 -28.95 -14.36
CA MET A 1 1.36 -29.89 -13.91
C MET A 1 0.77 -30.73 -12.81
N GLU A 2 0.61 -32.06 -12.98
CA GLU A 2 0.13 -32.92 -11.89
C GLU A 2 1.33 -33.29 -11.00
N ILE A 3 1.32 -32.74 -9.78
CA ILE A 3 2.29 -33.09 -8.74
C ILE A 3 1.57 -34.05 -7.79
N GLU A 4 2.19 -35.20 -7.51
CA GLU A 4 1.63 -36.13 -6.54
C GLU A 4 1.67 -35.53 -5.12
N PRO A 5 0.57 -35.61 -4.35
CA PRO A 5 0.51 -35.14 -2.96
C PRO A 5 1.22 -36.12 -2.02
N ARG A 6 2.44 -36.52 -2.39
CA ARG A 6 3.27 -37.48 -1.67
C ARG A 6 4.60 -36.83 -1.30
N PHE A 7 4.98 -36.99 -0.04
CA PHE A 7 6.25 -36.51 0.49
C PHE A 7 7.32 -37.60 0.41
N ASN A 8 8.44 -37.30 -0.27
CA ASN A 8 9.58 -38.21 -0.36
C ASN A 8 10.73 -37.72 0.55
N TYR A 9 10.84 -38.37 1.71
CA TYR A 9 11.88 -38.07 2.70
C TYR A 9 13.31 -38.30 2.18
N ASP A 10 13.52 -39.33 1.34
CA ASP A 10 14.85 -39.73 0.89
C ASP A 10 15.30 -39.02 -0.41
N SER A 11 14.54 -38.05 -0.88
CA SER A 11 14.96 -37.23 -2.03
C SER A 11 16.26 -36.47 -1.73
N LEU A 12 17.12 -36.30 -2.75
CA LEU A 12 18.38 -35.58 -2.62
C LEU A 12 18.17 -34.17 -2.07
N ARG A 13 17.07 -33.53 -2.46
CA ARG A 13 16.73 -32.19 -2.01
C ARG A 13 16.37 -32.18 -0.51
N ALA A 14 15.58 -33.13 -0.04
CA ALA A 14 15.24 -33.26 1.37
C ALA A 14 16.47 -33.57 2.23
N GLN A 15 17.40 -34.40 1.74
CA GLN A 15 18.66 -34.68 2.41
C GLN A 15 19.54 -33.42 2.53
N LYS A 16 19.69 -32.66 1.47
CA LYS A 16 20.42 -31.38 1.46
C LYS A 16 19.80 -30.37 2.43
N ALA A 17 18.46 -30.25 2.42
CA ALA A 17 17.76 -29.33 3.29
C ALA A 17 17.95 -29.67 4.79
N ARG A 18 17.86 -30.96 5.16
CA ARG A 18 18.14 -31.41 6.54
C ARG A 18 19.57 -31.16 6.96
N PHE A 19 20.53 -31.41 6.08
CA PHE A 19 21.93 -31.11 6.35
C PHE A 19 22.12 -29.62 6.63
N SER A 20 21.55 -28.76 5.80
CA SER A 20 21.62 -27.30 5.97
C SER A 20 20.96 -26.82 7.27
N VAL A 21 19.81 -27.40 7.66
CA VAL A 21 19.15 -27.06 8.93
C VAL A 21 19.98 -27.53 10.13
N ARG A 22 20.61 -28.72 10.04
CA ARG A 22 21.40 -29.30 11.14
C ARG A 22 22.71 -28.54 11.38
N PHE A 23 23.40 -28.12 10.34
CA PHE A 23 24.70 -27.43 10.44
C PHE A 23 24.59 -25.91 10.31
N GLY A 24 23.41 -25.40 9.91
CA GLY A 24 23.16 -23.97 9.69
C GLY A 24 24.02 -23.38 8.57
N ASN A 25 23.99 -22.07 8.44
CA ASN A 25 24.85 -21.37 7.48
C ASN A 25 26.32 -21.32 7.93
N ALA A 26 26.63 -21.66 9.17
CA ALA A 26 27.98 -21.60 9.72
C ALA A 26 28.96 -22.51 8.98
N TRP A 27 28.53 -23.70 8.53
CA TRP A 27 29.40 -24.63 7.83
C TRP A 27 29.87 -24.09 6.46
N HIS A 28 29.05 -23.33 5.76
CA HIS A 28 29.45 -22.66 4.50
C HIS A 28 30.53 -21.61 4.76
N ILE A 29 30.36 -20.81 5.82
CA ILE A 29 31.36 -19.81 6.23
C ILE A 29 32.67 -20.50 6.60
N VAL A 30 32.58 -21.58 7.37
CA VAL A 30 33.76 -22.36 7.77
C VAL A 30 34.42 -23.01 6.55
N ALA A 31 33.64 -23.60 5.64
CA ALA A 31 34.19 -24.23 4.43
C ALA A 31 34.89 -23.20 3.52
N ILE A 32 34.29 -22.02 3.33
CA ILE A 32 34.91 -20.92 2.57
C ILE A 32 36.19 -20.42 3.29
N ALA A 33 36.14 -20.21 4.60
CA ALA A 33 37.29 -19.76 5.39
C ALA A 33 38.45 -20.78 5.32
N VAL A 34 38.15 -22.08 5.47
CA VAL A 34 39.15 -23.15 5.32
C VAL A 34 39.71 -23.17 3.90
N GLY A 35 38.87 -23.00 2.86
CA GLY A 35 39.28 -22.89 1.47
C GLY A 35 40.24 -21.72 1.25
N ILE A 36 39.91 -20.53 1.79
CA ILE A 36 40.78 -19.35 1.71
C ILE A 36 42.10 -19.60 2.48
N MET A 37 42.04 -20.21 3.66
CA MET A 37 43.21 -20.57 4.44
C MET A 37 44.10 -21.55 3.67
N MET A 38 43.52 -22.54 2.98
CA MET A 38 44.29 -23.47 2.10
C MET A 38 44.95 -22.72 0.95
N VAL A 39 44.32 -21.71 0.34
CA VAL A 39 44.92 -20.86 -0.69
C VAL A 39 46.13 -20.13 -0.10
N LEU A 40 46.01 -19.49 1.04
CA LEU A 40 47.07 -18.72 1.68
C LEU A 40 48.27 -19.60 2.08
N LEU A 41 47.97 -20.76 2.72
CA LEU A 41 49.01 -21.72 3.09
C LEU A 41 49.67 -22.38 1.86
N GLY A 42 48.88 -22.64 0.81
CA GLY A 42 49.39 -23.15 -0.47
C GLY A 42 50.34 -22.17 -1.14
N LEU A 43 49.98 -20.89 -1.19
CA LEU A 43 50.84 -19.83 -1.72
C LEU A 43 52.12 -19.67 -0.90
N TRP A 44 52.01 -19.69 0.43
CA TRP A 44 53.19 -19.62 1.31
C TRP A 44 54.14 -20.81 1.09
N SER A 45 53.61 -22.05 1.07
CA SER A 45 54.37 -23.26 0.80
C SER A 45 55.02 -23.26 -0.60
N LEU A 46 54.37 -22.68 -1.61
CA LEU A 46 54.97 -22.52 -2.97
C LEU A 46 56.15 -21.54 -2.97
N ILE A 47 56.09 -20.47 -2.18
CA ILE A 47 57.19 -19.50 -2.01
C ILE A 47 58.41 -20.20 -1.38
N GLU A 48 58.16 -21.12 -0.42
CA GLU A 48 59.22 -21.92 0.22
C GLU A 48 59.65 -23.15 -0.62
N HIS A 49 59.20 -23.26 -1.87
CA HIS A 49 59.52 -24.34 -2.82
C HIS A 49 58.97 -25.73 -2.41
N GLY A 50 57.93 -25.74 -1.59
CA GLY A 50 57.27 -26.99 -1.15
C GLY A 50 56.25 -27.53 -2.17
N ALA A 51 56.43 -28.77 -2.61
CA ALA A 51 55.50 -29.43 -3.54
C ALA A 51 54.05 -29.57 -2.98
N ILE A 52 53.88 -29.59 -1.67
CA ILE A 52 52.61 -29.67 -0.97
C ILE A 52 51.73 -28.42 -1.25
N GLY A 53 52.34 -27.27 -1.57
CA GLY A 53 51.64 -26.05 -1.92
C GLY A 53 50.69 -26.21 -3.11
N TRP A 54 51.12 -26.95 -4.15
CA TRP A 54 50.29 -27.24 -5.32
C TRP A 54 49.04 -28.08 -4.96
N LEU A 55 49.17 -29.02 -4.04
CA LEU A 55 48.06 -29.89 -3.60
C LEU A 55 47.05 -29.09 -2.81
N LEU A 56 47.50 -28.22 -1.87
CA LEU A 56 46.61 -27.33 -1.07
C LEU A 56 45.89 -26.34 -1.98
N PHE A 57 46.59 -25.74 -2.90
CA PHE A 57 46.01 -24.79 -3.89
C PHE A 57 44.99 -25.50 -4.78
N GLY A 58 45.31 -26.70 -5.29
CA GLY A 58 44.40 -27.48 -6.15
C GLY A 58 43.10 -27.95 -5.43
N LEU A 59 43.17 -28.25 -4.12
CA LEU A 59 41.98 -28.68 -3.35
C LEU A 59 41.11 -27.51 -2.89
N SER A 60 41.66 -26.31 -2.77
CA SER A 60 40.92 -25.13 -2.29
C SER A 60 39.81 -24.71 -3.24
N GLY A 61 40.06 -24.72 -4.55
CA GLY A 61 39.11 -24.30 -5.59
C GLY A 61 37.83 -25.14 -5.60
N PRO A 62 37.92 -26.46 -5.75
CA PRO A 62 36.74 -27.35 -5.63
C PRO A 62 35.97 -27.21 -4.33
N MET A 63 36.63 -27.03 -3.19
CA MET A 63 36.00 -26.88 -1.90
C MET A 63 35.15 -25.60 -1.82
N ILE A 64 35.70 -24.47 -2.27
CA ILE A 64 34.98 -23.19 -2.31
C ILE A 64 33.82 -23.28 -3.31
N MET A 65 34.08 -23.83 -4.51
CA MET A 65 33.07 -23.93 -5.57
C MET A 65 31.89 -24.82 -5.16
N VAL A 66 32.15 -25.99 -4.55
CA VAL A 66 31.11 -26.88 -4.04
C VAL A 66 30.29 -26.21 -2.94
N SER A 67 30.95 -25.47 -2.04
CA SER A 67 30.25 -24.74 -0.97
C SER A 67 29.32 -23.65 -1.54
N ILE A 68 29.79 -22.85 -2.48
CA ILE A 68 28.99 -21.83 -3.16
C ILE A 68 27.84 -22.45 -3.97
N TRP A 69 28.13 -23.52 -4.73
CA TRP A 69 27.11 -24.24 -5.51
C TRP A 69 26.03 -24.83 -4.61
N TRP A 70 26.43 -25.46 -3.49
CA TRP A 70 25.50 -26.04 -2.51
C TRP A 70 24.56 -24.98 -1.90
N GLU A 71 25.12 -23.85 -1.49
CA GLU A 71 24.33 -22.75 -0.94
C GLU A 71 23.37 -22.16 -1.97
N LYS A 72 23.84 -21.98 -3.20
CA LYS A 72 23.03 -21.49 -4.31
C LYS A 72 21.90 -22.46 -4.67
N ASP A 73 22.18 -23.74 -4.77
CA ASP A 73 21.20 -24.80 -5.08
C ASP A 73 20.10 -24.91 -4.02
N LEU A 74 20.43 -24.68 -2.74
CA LEU A 74 19.46 -24.66 -1.65
C LEU A 74 18.64 -23.35 -1.59
N LYS A 75 19.25 -22.20 -1.83
CA LYS A 75 18.60 -20.88 -1.74
C LYS A 75 17.78 -20.56 -2.99
N THR A 76 18.33 -20.78 -4.15
CA THR A 76 17.65 -20.47 -5.41
C THR A 76 16.73 -21.58 -5.86
N ALA A 77 16.74 -22.77 -5.25
CA ALA A 77 15.99 -23.95 -5.68
C ALA A 77 15.03 -23.63 -6.82
N GLU A 78 15.55 -23.59 -8.03
CA GLU A 78 14.73 -23.69 -9.21
C GLU A 78 13.91 -24.95 -9.02
N ILE A 79 12.62 -24.85 -9.16
CA ILE A 79 11.73 -25.99 -9.21
C ILE A 79 12.35 -26.97 -10.21
N SER A 80 12.50 -28.23 -9.84
CA SER A 80 12.96 -29.26 -10.79
C SER A 80 12.18 -29.08 -12.09
N LYS A 81 12.85 -29.12 -13.25
CA LYS A 81 12.18 -28.94 -14.56
C LYS A 81 10.99 -29.88 -14.73
N ASN A 82 10.93 -30.98 -13.98
CA ASN A 82 9.81 -31.94 -13.90
C ASN A 82 9.59 -32.34 -12.45
N PRO A 83 8.90 -31.50 -11.63
CA PRO A 83 8.58 -31.88 -10.25
C PRO A 83 7.56 -33.02 -10.24
N LYS A 84 7.87 -34.07 -9.50
CA LYS A 84 7.00 -35.25 -9.37
C LYS A 84 6.28 -35.30 -8.03
N THR A 85 6.93 -34.88 -6.98
CA THR A 85 6.45 -34.97 -5.60
C THR A 85 6.50 -33.58 -4.93
N ILE A 86 5.76 -33.42 -3.82
CA ILE A 86 5.64 -32.12 -3.15
C ILE A 86 6.98 -31.58 -2.62
N ASP A 87 7.92 -32.47 -2.25
CA ASP A 87 9.25 -32.09 -1.78
C ASP A 87 10.09 -31.38 -2.86
N ASP A 88 9.81 -31.64 -4.15
CA ASP A 88 10.49 -30.97 -5.27
C ASP A 88 10.16 -29.48 -5.37
N VAL A 89 9.00 -29.06 -4.87
CA VAL A 89 8.52 -27.68 -4.92
C VAL A 89 8.50 -26.99 -3.54
N MET A 90 8.79 -27.72 -2.46
CA MET A 90 8.76 -27.19 -1.10
C MET A 90 9.99 -26.33 -0.79
N ALA A 91 9.84 -25.31 0.05
CA ALA A 91 10.93 -24.46 0.51
C ALA A 91 11.89 -25.23 1.45
N ALA A 92 13.19 -24.98 1.33
CA ALA A 92 14.21 -25.76 2.03
C ALA A 92 14.17 -25.59 3.55
N ASP A 93 13.73 -24.43 4.06
CA ASP A 93 13.62 -24.12 5.49
C ASP A 93 12.55 -24.96 6.21
N VAL A 94 11.50 -25.35 5.50
CA VAL A 94 10.45 -26.26 5.99
C VAL A 94 10.88 -27.71 5.75
N LEU A 95 11.33 -28.02 4.52
CA LEU A 95 11.70 -29.35 4.08
C LEU A 95 12.74 -29.99 5.01
N GLY A 96 13.68 -29.19 5.52
CA GLY A 96 14.73 -29.64 6.43
C GLY A 96 14.26 -30.01 7.85
N LYS A 97 13.05 -29.61 8.24
CA LYS A 97 12.50 -29.86 9.58
C LYS A 97 11.50 -31.01 9.63
N LEU A 98 10.97 -31.44 8.47
CA LEU A 98 9.96 -32.49 8.41
C LEU A 98 10.55 -33.88 8.71
N PRO A 99 9.87 -34.71 9.54
CA PRO A 99 10.24 -36.07 9.80
C PRO A 99 9.91 -37.01 8.62
N ARG A 100 10.26 -38.29 8.73
CA ARG A 100 10.06 -39.27 7.65
C ARG A 100 8.57 -39.53 7.33
N ARG A 101 7.71 -39.42 8.33
CA ARG A 101 6.25 -39.54 8.22
C ARG A 101 5.64 -38.30 8.92
N PRO A 102 5.53 -37.18 8.23
CA PRO A 102 5.06 -35.97 8.87
C PRO A 102 3.57 -36.07 9.22
N THR A 103 3.24 -35.71 10.45
CA THR A 103 1.87 -35.52 10.92
C THR A 103 1.46 -34.04 10.74
N PRO A 104 0.18 -33.68 10.81
CA PRO A 104 -0.25 -32.28 10.78
C PRO A 104 0.42 -31.41 11.86
N ILE A 105 0.71 -31.98 13.03
CA ILE A 105 1.41 -31.30 14.12
C ILE A 105 2.87 -31.04 13.75
N ASP A 106 3.55 -32.02 13.14
CA ASP A 106 4.93 -31.85 12.66
C ASP A 106 5.03 -30.75 11.60
N ILE A 107 4.01 -30.64 10.73
CA ILE A 107 3.94 -29.58 9.73
C ILE A 107 3.78 -28.22 10.42
N ALA A 108 2.89 -28.10 11.40
CA ALA A 108 2.71 -26.88 12.18
C ALA A 108 4.00 -26.49 12.95
N GLU A 109 4.73 -27.48 13.50
CA GLU A 109 6.03 -27.24 14.16
C GLU A 109 7.12 -26.83 13.16
N ALA A 110 7.16 -27.42 11.96
CA ALA A 110 8.11 -27.06 10.91
C ALA A 110 7.95 -25.60 10.45
N ILE A 111 6.73 -25.04 10.51
CA ILE A 111 6.43 -23.63 10.19
C ILE A 111 7.07 -22.70 11.23
N THR A 112 7.22 -23.17 12.49
CA THR A 112 7.77 -22.39 13.59
C THR A 112 9.20 -21.94 13.29
N GLY A 113 9.47 -20.66 13.51
CA GLY A 113 10.80 -20.07 13.31
C GLY A 113 11.19 -19.85 11.84
N THR A 114 10.29 -20.09 10.88
CA THR A 114 10.48 -19.72 9.48
C THR A 114 10.03 -18.26 9.25
N ARG A 115 10.68 -17.56 8.32
CA ARG A 115 10.35 -16.15 8.03
C ARG A 115 8.90 -15.98 7.54
N ALA A 116 8.46 -16.85 6.63
CA ALA A 116 7.10 -16.78 6.10
C ALA A 116 6.05 -17.15 7.15
N GLY A 117 6.33 -18.12 8.02
CA GLY A 117 5.46 -18.47 9.16
C GLY A 117 5.34 -17.35 10.18
N GLN A 118 6.46 -16.69 10.52
CA GLN A 118 6.44 -15.51 11.40
C GLN A 118 5.69 -14.34 10.78
N PHE A 119 5.81 -14.14 9.46
CA PHE A 119 5.08 -13.11 8.74
C PHE A 119 3.57 -13.30 8.90
N LEU A 120 3.03 -14.49 8.63
CA LEU A 120 1.60 -14.77 8.80
C LEU A 120 1.15 -14.70 10.26
N ALA A 121 2.00 -15.13 11.18
CA ALA A 121 1.70 -15.06 12.62
C ALA A 121 1.48 -13.61 13.08
N VAL A 122 2.33 -12.69 12.64
CA VAL A 122 2.24 -11.28 13.03
C VAL A 122 1.16 -10.55 12.24
N ARG A 123 1.03 -10.81 10.95
CA ARG A 123 0.09 -10.08 10.06
C ARG A 123 -1.36 -10.52 10.19
N LEU A 124 -1.59 -11.81 10.36
CA LEU A 124 -2.94 -12.40 10.41
C LEU A 124 -3.31 -12.99 11.77
N GLY A 125 -2.37 -13.07 12.70
CA GLY A 125 -2.58 -13.76 13.97
C GLY A 125 -2.50 -15.28 13.89
N LEU A 126 -2.07 -15.87 12.76
CA LEU A 126 -1.88 -17.31 12.58
C LEU A 126 -0.61 -17.78 13.26
N THR A 127 -0.58 -17.68 14.59
CA THR A 127 0.60 -18.06 15.38
C THR A 127 0.88 -19.57 15.32
N PRO A 128 2.14 -20.02 15.51
CA PRO A 128 2.48 -21.43 15.56
C PRO A 128 1.68 -22.22 16.60
N ASN A 129 1.43 -21.63 17.77
CA ASN A 129 0.60 -22.24 18.82
C ASN A 129 -0.84 -22.42 18.37
N PHE A 130 -1.38 -21.40 17.68
CA PHE A 130 -2.72 -21.49 17.10
C PHE A 130 -2.78 -22.61 16.06
N LEU A 131 -1.84 -22.66 15.11
CA LEU A 131 -1.77 -23.71 14.09
C LEU A 131 -1.63 -25.11 14.69
N ARG A 132 -0.83 -25.26 15.75
CA ARG A 132 -0.69 -26.52 16.48
C ARG A 132 -2.00 -26.95 17.16
N ASN A 133 -2.70 -26.02 17.81
CA ASN A 133 -3.95 -26.31 18.52
C ASN A 133 -5.09 -26.74 17.58
N ILE A 134 -5.12 -26.24 16.35
CA ILE A 134 -6.11 -26.63 15.35
C ILE A 134 -5.73 -27.89 14.56
N SER A 135 -4.46 -28.32 14.64
CA SER A 135 -3.96 -29.53 13.97
C SER A 135 -4.38 -30.77 14.75
N VAL A 136 -5.12 -31.65 14.09
CA VAL A 136 -5.49 -32.98 14.64
C VAL A 136 -4.49 -34.00 14.15
N ASP A 137 -4.00 -34.83 15.05
CA ASP A 137 -3.05 -35.91 14.73
C ASP A 137 -3.72 -37.08 14.02
N ASP A 138 -4.01 -36.89 12.71
CA ASP A 138 -4.63 -37.87 11.82
C ASP A 138 -3.79 -37.96 10.53
N PRO A 139 -3.18 -39.12 10.25
CA PRO A 139 -2.37 -39.34 9.05
C PRO A 139 -3.13 -39.09 7.73
N ASN A 140 -4.45 -39.33 7.69
CA ASN A 140 -5.25 -39.07 6.49
C ASN A 140 -5.36 -37.58 6.17
N ARG A 141 -5.34 -36.74 7.18
CA ARG A 141 -5.34 -35.26 7.00
C ARG A 141 -4.05 -34.75 6.42
N THR A 142 -2.93 -35.43 6.63
CA THR A 142 -1.64 -35.02 6.05
C THR A 142 -1.71 -35.00 4.52
N GLU A 143 -2.29 -36.01 3.90
CA GLU A 143 -2.44 -36.04 2.43
C GLU A 143 -3.37 -34.92 1.94
N GLN A 144 -4.43 -34.63 2.71
CA GLN A 144 -5.33 -33.51 2.40
C GLN A 144 -4.61 -32.17 2.50
N ILE A 145 -3.74 -31.99 3.52
CA ILE A 145 -2.91 -30.76 3.65
C ILE A 145 -1.99 -30.63 2.43
N TRP A 146 -1.39 -31.73 1.95
CA TRP A 146 -0.54 -31.67 0.76
C TRP A 146 -1.34 -31.29 -0.50
N LYS A 147 -2.54 -31.84 -0.69
CA LYS A 147 -3.43 -31.45 -1.80
C LYS A 147 -3.79 -29.97 -1.73
N ALA A 148 -4.22 -29.50 -0.55
CA ALA A 148 -4.53 -28.09 -0.34
C ALA A 148 -3.31 -27.17 -0.55
N ALA A 149 -2.11 -27.60 -0.11
CA ALA A 149 -0.89 -26.83 -0.30
C ALA A 149 -0.52 -26.68 -1.78
N ILE A 150 -0.71 -27.74 -2.60
CA ILE A 150 -0.49 -27.68 -4.04
C ILE A 150 -1.51 -26.74 -4.70
N GLU A 151 -2.78 -26.81 -4.31
CA GLU A 151 -3.84 -25.95 -4.84
C GLU A 151 -3.56 -24.46 -4.53
N ILE A 152 -3.24 -24.13 -3.26
CA ILE A 152 -2.92 -22.77 -2.83
C ILE A 152 -1.63 -22.27 -3.50
N TRP A 153 -0.63 -23.11 -3.65
CA TRP A 153 0.60 -22.78 -4.35
C TRP A 153 0.34 -22.38 -5.81
N GLN A 154 -0.56 -23.11 -6.49
CA GLN A 154 -0.96 -22.78 -7.86
C GLN A 154 -1.80 -21.51 -7.95
N SER A 155 -2.76 -21.30 -7.02
CA SER A 155 -3.62 -20.10 -7.00
C SER A 155 -2.86 -18.82 -6.65
N THR A 156 -1.82 -18.93 -5.81
CA THR A 156 -1.02 -17.78 -5.39
C THR A 156 0.16 -17.47 -6.31
N GLU A 157 0.42 -18.32 -7.33
CA GLU A 157 1.58 -18.22 -8.23
C GLU A 157 2.91 -18.09 -7.48
N SER A 158 2.99 -18.66 -6.29
CA SER A 158 4.18 -18.60 -5.46
C SER A 158 5.33 -19.39 -6.09
N PRO A 159 6.60 -18.94 -6.01
CA PRO A 159 7.72 -19.67 -6.60
C PRO A 159 7.97 -21.03 -5.95
N LYS A 160 7.50 -21.25 -4.71
CA LYS A 160 7.67 -22.49 -3.94
C LYS A 160 6.52 -22.67 -2.94
N ILE A 161 6.35 -23.91 -2.46
CA ILE A 161 5.52 -24.17 -1.29
C ILE A 161 6.29 -23.75 -0.03
N THR A 162 6.00 -22.53 0.43
CA THR A 162 6.60 -21.95 1.64
C THR A 162 5.83 -22.36 2.90
N SER A 163 6.37 -22.07 4.07
CA SER A 163 5.67 -22.24 5.34
C SER A 163 4.37 -21.45 5.43
N ALA A 164 4.24 -20.33 4.69
CA ALA A 164 2.99 -19.58 4.59
C ALA A 164 1.91 -20.37 3.84
N VAL A 165 2.26 -21.00 2.71
CA VAL A 165 1.35 -21.87 1.96
C VAL A 165 0.90 -23.06 2.81
N LEU A 166 1.82 -23.66 3.59
CA LEU A 166 1.48 -24.77 4.48
C LEU A 166 0.59 -24.34 5.65
N ALA A 167 0.81 -23.16 6.22
CA ALA A 167 -0.09 -22.62 7.25
C ALA A 167 -1.51 -22.41 6.71
N ALA A 168 -1.64 -21.86 5.51
CA ALA A 168 -2.93 -21.72 4.83
C ALA A 168 -3.59 -23.10 4.54
N ALA A 169 -2.79 -24.09 4.14
CA ALA A 169 -3.29 -25.45 3.89
C ALA A 169 -3.82 -26.12 5.16
N ILE A 170 -3.16 -25.92 6.32
CA ILE A 170 -3.66 -26.41 7.62
C ILE A 170 -5.01 -25.77 7.93
N VAL A 171 -5.15 -24.45 7.75
CA VAL A 171 -6.40 -23.72 8.01
C VAL A 171 -7.51 -24.22 7.08
N LYS A 172 -7.24 -24.40 5.77
CA LYS A 172 -8.21 -24.84 4.76
C LYS A 172 -8.82 -26.21 5.08
N GLN A 173 -8.08 -27.07 5.77
CA GLN A 173 -8.54 -28.42 6.13
C GLN A 173 -9.49 -28.48 7.33
N LEU A 174 -9.74 -27.37 7.99
CA LEU A 174 -10.71 -27.34 9.09
C LEU A 174 -12.14 -27.31 8.55
N PRO A 175 -13.05 -28.18 9.06
CA PRO A 175 -14.44 -28.20 8.61
C PRO A 175 -15.20 -26.88 8.80
N GLN A 176 -14.74 -26.04 9.74
CA GLN A 176 -15.37 -24.77 10.11
C GLN A 176 -14.39 -23.59 9.92
N HIS A 177 -13.48 -23.66 8.93
CA HIS A 177 -12.49 -22.62 8.72
C HIS A 177 -13.11 -21.25 8.47
N ASP A 178 -14.23 -21.16 7.73
CA ASP A 178 -14.91 -19.90 7.46
C ASP A 178 -15.41 -19.21 8.73
N SER A 179 -16.02 -19.97 9.65
CA SER A 179 -16.50 -19.39 10.91
C SER A 179 -15.36 -18.96 11.84
N LEU A 180 -14.26 -19.68 11.81
CA LEU A 180 -13.05 -19.36 12.57
C LEU A 180 -12.38 -18.09 12.02
N LEU A 181 -12.24 -18.00 10.70
CA LEU A 181 -11.68 -16.83 10.04
C LEU A 181 -12.57 -15.60 10.21
N ALA A 182 -13.90 -15.75 10.13
CA ALA A 182 -14.85 -14.68 10.39
C ALA A 182 -14.73 -14.11 11.82
N ASN A 183 -14.45 -14.94 12.82
CA ASN A 183 -14.17 -14.49 14.18
C ASN A 183 -12.87 -13.67 14.27
N MET A 184 -11.91 -13.95 13.39
CA MET A 184 -10.67 -13.18 13.27
C MET A 184 -10.82 -11.95 12.35
N LYS A 185 -12.01 -11.69 11.81
CA LYS A 185 -12.32 -10.63 10.83
C LYS A 185 -11.44 -10.73 9.56
N ILE A 186 -11.19 -11.93 9.08
CA ILE A 186 -10.48 -12.23 7.83
C ILE A 186 -11.23 -13.33 7.09
N ASP A 187 -10.98 -13.45 5.80
CA ASP A 187 -11.44 -14.56 4.98
C ASP A 187 -10.26 -15.38 4.43
N PHE A 188 -10.54 -16.44 3.69
CA PHE A 188 -9.48 -17.28 3.12
C PHE A 188 -8.72 -16.54 2.01
N HIS A 189 -9.39 -15.66 1.28
CA HIS A 189 -8.76 -14.83 0.25
C HIS A 189 -7.71 -13.89 0.85
N ASP A 190 -7.94 -13.34 2.04
CA ASP A 190 -6.98 -12.52 2.77
C ASP A 190 -5.68 -13.26 3.09
N ILE A 191 -5.79 -14.57 3.39
CA ILE A 191 -4.62 -15.42 3.62
C ILE A 191 -3.83 -15.62 2.31
N GLU A 192 -4.49 -15.86 1.18
CA GLU A 192 -3.84 -15.96 -0.12
C GLU A 192 -3.16 -14.65 -0.51
N GLU A 193 -3.82 -13.51 -0.27
CA GLU A 193 -3.24 -12.18 -0.51
C GLU A 193 -2.04 -11.89 0.40
N ALA A 194 -2.06 -12.35 1.65
CA ALA A 194 -0.91 -12.22 2.54
C ALA A 194 0.29 -13.08 2.08
N ILE A 195 0.04 -14.25 1.48
CA ILE A 195 1.08 -15.08 0.86
C ILE A 195 1.70 -14.34 -0.33
N ARG A 196 0.90 -13.78 -1.23
CA ARG A 196 1.37 -12.96 -2.36
C ARG A 196 2.15 -11.74 -1.88
N TRP A 197 1.70 -11.11 -0.82
CA TRP A 197 2.38 -9.99 -0.19
C TRP A 197 3.77 -10.37 0.34
N TYR A 198 3.88 -11.50 1.06
CA TYR A 198 5.17 -12.00 1.53
C TYR A 198 6.16 -12.26 0.39
N GLU A 199 5.72 -12.96 -0.66
CA GLU A 199 6.58 -13.26 -1.82
C GLU A 199 7.00 -11.97 -2.56
N ARG A 200 6.11 -10.98 -2.65
CA ARG A 200 6.41 -9.68 -3.24
C ARG A 200 7.47 -8.91 -2.43
N ILE A 201 7.30 -8.83 -1.11
CA ILE A 201 8.31 -8.19 -0.24
C ILE A 201 9.67 -8.88 -0.41
N LYS A 202 9.69 -10.19 -0.42
CA LYS A 202 10.91 -10.97 -0.60
C LYS A 202 11.56 -10.70 -1.96
N ALA A 203 10.78 -10.68 -3.03
CA ALA A 203 11.26 -10.35 -4.36
C ALA A 203 11.85 -8.93 -4.43
N LEU A 204 11.20 -7.94 -3.79
CA LEU A 204 11.70 -6.56 -3.69
C LEU A 204 13.03 -6.50 -2.93
N ILE A 205 13.14 -7.20 -1.80
CA ILE A 205 14.38 -7.25 -1.01
C ILE A 205 15.51 -7.91 -1.81
N ASP A 206 15.24 -9.00 -2.52
CA ASP A 206 16.23 -9.71 -3.32
C ASP A 206 16.65 -8.84 -4.53
N GLN A 207 15.70 -8.18 -5.20
CA GLN A 207 15.97 -7.24 -6.28
C GLN A 207 16.83 -6.05 -5.81
N TYR A 208 16.56 -5.53 -4.60
CA TYR A 208 17.36 -4.45 -4.03
C TYR A 208 18.79 -4.87 -3.73
N LYS A 209 19.02 -6.10 -3.28
CA LYS A 209 20.36 -6.65 -3.05
C LYS A 209 21.15 -6.90 -4.32
N GLU A 210 20.46 -7.25 -5.40
CA GLU A 210 21.08 -7.57 -6.70
C GLU A 210 21.31 -6.33 -7.58
N LYS A 211 20.55 -5.26 -7.37
CA LYS A 211 20.79 -4.00 -8.09
C LYS A 211 22.08 -3.36 -7.56
N PRO A 212 23.18 -3.34 -8.34
CA PRO A 212 24.20 -2.35 -8.11
C PRO A 212 23.48 -0.99 -8.21
N LEU A 213 23.80 -0.06 -7.32
CA LEU A 213 23.36 1.33 -7.43
C LEU A 213 23.81 1.83 -8.82
N ASN A 214 22.96 1.70 -9.82
CA ASN A 214 23.17 2.24 -11.15
C ASN A 214 23.01 3.76 -11.06
N THR A 215 23.97 4.37 -10.44
CA THR A 215 24.06 5.83 -10.28
C THR A 215 24.61 6.44 -11.56
N GLY A 216 24.13 6.11 -12.73
CA GLY A 216 24.41 6.83 -13.99
C GLY A 216 25.81 7.41 -14.22
N GLY A 217 26.86 6.90 -13.55
CA GLY A 217 28.24 7.37 -13.63
C GLY A 217 28.56 8.62 -12.78
N ILE A 218 29.85 8.93 -12.64
CA ILE A 218 30.40 10.01 -11.80
C ILE A 218 29.88 11.42 -12.23
N ALA A 219 29.48 11.57 -13.49
CA ALA A 219 29.03 12.85 -14.05
C ALA A 219 27.50 13.05 -14.03
N ARG A 220 26.73 12.11 -13.45
CA ARG A 220 25.27 12.21 -13.43
C ARG A 220 24.76 13.48 -12.75
N ASP A 221 25.35 13.81 -11.61
CA ASP A 221 24.96 15.00 -10.83
C ASP A 221 25.43 16.32 -11.47
N TRP A 222 26.25 16.23 -12.51
CA TRP A 222 26.71 17.36 -13.31
C TRP A 222 25.99 17.48 -14.66
N SER A 223 25.21 16.46 -15.04
CA SER A 223 24.56 16.39 -16.35
C SER A 223 23.45 17.42 -16.55
N PHE A 224 22.86 17.94 -15.47
CA PHE A 224 21.81 18.96 -15.51
C PHE A 224 22.34 20.39 -15.31
N GLY A 225 23.67 20.59 -15.15
CA GLY A 225 24.29 21.90 -15.04
C GLY A 225 24.14 22.55 -13.67
N TYR A 226 24.44 23.84 -13.61
CA TYR A 226 24.31 24.65 -12.40
C TYR A 226 22.88 25.17 -12.25
N THR A 227 22.11 24.63 -11.30
CA THR A 227 20.69 24.91 -11.09
C THR A 227 20.42 25.36 -9.64
N PRO A 228 20.91 26.54 -9.23
CA PRO A 228 20.79 27.02 -7.84
C PRO A 228 19.35 27.28 -7.42
N LEU A 229 18.50 27.81 -8.30
CA LEU A 229 17.10 28.11 -7.98
C LEU A 229 16.28 26.82 -7.88
N LEU A 230 16.43 25.90 -8.84
CA LEU A 230 15.79 24.59 -8.77
C LEU A 230 16.23 23.82 -7.52
N SER A 231 17.52 23.84 -7.18
CA SER A 231 18.03 23.17 -5.97
C SER A 231 17.52 23.79 -4.68
N ARG A 232 17.17 25.08 -4.71
CA ARG A 232 16.66 25.82 -3.54
C ARG A 232 15.15 25.65 -3.34
N PHE A 233 14.38 25.67 -4.42
CA PHE A 233 12.89 25.73 -4.35
C PHE A 233 12.21 24.45 -4.78
N ALA A 234 12.88 23.57 -5.52
CA ALA A 234 12.33 22.32 -6.00
C ALA A 234 12.99 21.11 -5.35
N GLN A 235 12.22 20.06 -5.15
CA GLN A 235 12.72 18.76 -4.72
C GLN A 235 13.16 17.96 -5.94
N ASN A 236 14.41 17.48 -5.97
CA ASN A 236 14.85 16.53 -7.00
C ASN A 236 14.32 15.13 -6.69
N ILE A 237 13.20 14.75 -7.32
CA ILE A 237 12.56 13.44 -7.15
C ILE A 237 13.47 12.32 -7.65
N SER A 238 14.21 12.55 -8.73
CA SER A 238 15.14 11.58 -9.30
C SER A 238 16.22 11.15 -8.32
N VAL A 239 16.76 12.08 -7.54
CA VAL A 239 17.74 11.78 -6.48
C VAL A 239 17.08 11.05 -5.32
N SER A 240 15.90 11.49 -4.89
CA SER A 240 15.16 10.84 -3.80
C SER A 240 14.85 9.37 -4.12
N VAL A 241 14.42 9.09 -5.35
CA VAL A 241 14.13 7.73 -5.82
C VAL A 241 15.40 6.90 -5.96
N SER A 242 16.49 7.45 -6.47
CA SER A 242 17.76 6.75 -6.62
C SER A 242 18.46 6.45 -5.29
N GLY A 243 18.20 7.23 -4.26
CA GLY A 243 18.73 7.06 -2.91
C GLY A 243 18.13 5.90 -2.12
N GLY A 244 17.27 5.10 -2.73
CA GLY A 244 16.67 3.92 -2.10
C GLY A 244 15.32 4.20 -1.41
N ALA A 245 14.68 5.31 -1.68
CA ALA A 245 13.26 5.44 -1.38
C ALA A 245 12.55 4.32 -2.17
N PHE A 246 11.90 3.40 -1.45
CA PHE A 246 11.13 2.31 -2.06
C PHE A 246 10.02 2.93 -2.91
N THR A 247 10.28 3.05 -4.21
CA THR A 247 9.23 3.39 -5.13
C THR A 247 8.48 2.13 -5.46
N THR A 248 7.23 2.16 -5.12
CA THR A 248 6.30 1.10 -5.44
C THR A 248 6.12 1.05 -6.95
N LYS A 249 6.43 -0.09 -7.57
CA LYS A 249 6.00 -0.34 -8.94
C LYS A 249 4.49 -0.21 -8.98
N LEU A 250 4.03 0.96 -9.45
CA LEU A 250 2.61 1.28 -9.55
C LEU A 250 1.99 0.50 -10.70
N ALA A 251 1.52 -0.70 -10.41
CA ALA A 251 0.66 -1.42 -11.37
C ALA A 251 -0.66 -0.68 -11.62
N ALA A 252 -1.10 0.19 -10.70
CA ALA A 252 -2.36 0.91 -10.79
C ALA A 252 -2.37 2.03 -11.86
N HIS A 253 -1.21 2.54 -12.30
CA HIS A 253 -1.13 3.67 -13.23
C HIS A 253 -0.18 3.42 -14.41
N GLU A 254 -0.01 2.16 -14.82
CA GLU A 254 0.86 1.81 -15.96
C GLU A 254 0.42 2.50 -17.26
N GLU A 255 -0.89 2.66 -17.46
CA GLU A 255 -1.42 3.34 -18.63
C GLU A 255 -1.04 4.82 -18.65
N ALA A 256 -1.15 5.51 -17.50
CA ALA A 256 -0.74 6.91 -17.37
C ALA A 256 0.75 7.08 -17.64
N LEU A 257 1.60 6.20 -17.11
CA LEU A 257 3.05 6.19 -17.38
C LEU A 257 3.36 5.97 -18.87
N GLY A 258 2.64 5.06 -19.53
CA GLY A 258 2.75 4.83 -20.96
C GLY A 258 2.37 6.05 -21.78
N GLN A 259 1.29 6.75 -21.41
CA GLN A 259 0.85 7.99 -22.06
C GLN A 259 1.87 9.12 -21.85
N MET A 260 2.46 9.24 -20.64
CA MET A 260 3.53 10.22 -20.36
C MET A 260 4.76 9.99 -21.24
N LEU A 261 5.23 8.75 -21.36
CA LEU A 261 6.33 8.39 -22.24
C LEU A 261 6.04 8.74 -23.70
N LYS A 262 4.84 8.38 -24.18
CA LYS A 262 4.41 8.67 -25.55
C LYS A 262 4.38 10.17 -25.84
N THR A 263 3.86 10.97 -24.92
CA THR A 263 3.79 12.43 -25.06
C THR A 263 5.17 13.06 -25.12
N PHE A 264 6.08 12.72 -24.21
CA PHE A 264 7.44 13.25 -24.20
C PHE A 264 8.35 12.68 -25.31
N SER A 265 7.95 11.58 -25.94
CA SER A 265 8.67 11.00 -27.09
C SER A 265 8.18 11.58 -28.41
N SER A 266 7.01 12.19 -28.43
CA SER A 266 6.44 12.81 -29.64
C SER A 266 7.14 14.14 -29.95
N GLY A 267 7.13 14.55 -31.22
CA GLY A 267 7.65 15.87 -31.64
C GLY A 267 6.67 17.03 -31.33
N GLY A 268 5.61 16.77 -30.57
CA GLY A 268 4.60 17.75 -30.21
C GLY A 268 4.94 18.60 -28.98
N ARG A 269 3.91 19.18 -28.37
CA ARG A 269 4.05 19.96 -27.13
C ARG A 269 4.55 19.06 -26.00
N GLN A 270 5.63 19.47 -25.34
CA GLN A 270 6.33 18.72 -24.27
C GLN A 270 5.75 19.04 -22.89
N ASN A 271 4.42 19.15 -22.76
CA ASN A 271 3.75 19.34 -21.48
C ASN A 271 2.76 18.22 -21.20
N ILE A 272 2.58 17.87 -19.94
CA ILE A 272 1.62 16.86 -19.46
C ILE A 272 0.92 17.45 -18.25
N THR A 273 -0.41 17.30 -18.20
CA THR A 273 -1.19 17.70 -17.02
C THR A 273 -1.87 16.46 -16.44
N LEU A 274 -1.45 16.07 -15.24
CA LEU A 274 -2.08 15.00 -14.47
C LEU A 274 -3.28 15.58 -13.71
N VAL A 275 -4.47 15.20 -14.12
CA VAL A 275 -5.73 15.71 -13.56
C VAL A 275 -6.40 14.59 -12.76
N GLY A 276 -6.79 14.88 -11.53
CA GLY A 276 -7.49 13.92 -10.68
C GLY A 276 -7.72 14.48 -9.28
N ALA A 277 -8.65 13.91 -8.55
CA ALA A 277 -8.98 14.33 -7.20
C ALA A 277 -7.79 14.21 -6.23
N ASP A 278 -7.85 14.94 -5.12
CA ASP A 278 -6.80 14.90 -4.11
C ASP A 278 -6.74 13.52 -3.43
N GLY A 279 -5.51 12.98 -3.36
CA GLY A 279 -5.27 11.61 -2.88
C GLY A 279 -5.31 10.51 -3.96
N ALA A 280 -5.61 10.82 -5.22
CA ALA A 280 -5.59 9.83 -6.32
C ALA A 280 -4.19 9.31 -6.69
N GLY A 281 -3.12 9.94 -6.18
CA GLY A 281 -1.74 9.49 -6.39
C GLY A 281 -1.00 10.21 -7.52
N LYS A 282 -1.40 11.43 -7.91
CA LYS A 282 -0.74 12.26 -8.94
C LYS A 282 0.77 12.37 -8.72
N SER A 283 1.21 12.78 -7.52
CA SER A 283 2.64 12.95 -7.19
C SER A 283 3.39 11.60 -7.14
N THR A 284 2.68 10.51 -6.83
CA THR A 284 3.24 9.15 -6.86
C THR A 284 3.50 8.69 -8.30
N VAL A 285 2.62 9.04 -9.24
CA VAL A 285 2.83 8.79 -10.69
C VAL A 285 4.07 9.54 -11.19
N VAL A 286 4.28 10.79 -10.75
CA VAL A 286 5.49 11.56 -11.08
C VAL A 286 6.75 10.88 -10.54
N SER A 287 6.71 10.38 -9.30
CA SER A 287 7.84 9.67 -8.69
C SER A 287 8.15 8.35 -9.42
N ALA A 288 7.13 7.58 -9.80
CA ALA A 288 7.28 6.36 -10.58
C ALA A 288 7.82 6.65 -11.99
N PHE A 289 7.40 7.75 -12.60
CA PHE A 289 7.94 8.20 -13.88
C PHE A 289 9.43 8.55 -13.76
N ALA A 290 9.82 9.27 -12.71
CA ALA A 290 11.23 9.59 -12.44
C ALA A 290 12.08 8.32 -12.24
N GLU A 291 11.58 7.32 -11.53
CA GLU A 291 12.24 6.02 -11.38
C GLU A 291 12.46 5.33 -12.73
N MET A 292 11.41 5.30 -13.55
CA MET A 292 11.45 4.68 -14.86
C MET A 292 12.51 5.31 -15.77
N LEU A 293 12.68 6.63 -15.72
CA LEU A 293 13.71 7.36 -16.50
C LEU A 293 15.13 7.03 -16.04
N ILE A 294 15.34 6.79 -14.74
CA ILE A 294 16.66 6.47 -14.17
C ILE A 294 17.03 5.01 -14.42
N ASP A 295 16.11 4.10 -14.19
CA ASP A 295 16.34 2.65 -14.32
C ASP A 295 16.56 2.21 -15.78
N GLY A 296 16.26 3.08 -16.75
CA GLY A 296 16.41 2.78 -18.17
C GLY A 296 15.57 1.58 -18.61
N HIS A 297 14.35 1.44 -18.09
CA HIS A 297 13.46 0.32 -18.39
C HIS A 297 13.30 0.11 -19.90
N ARG A 298 13.12 -1.14 -20.31
CA ARG A 298 12.84 -1.48 -21.72
C ARG A 298 11.60 -0.70 -22.18
N GLY A 299 11.81 0.21 -23.16
CA GLY A 299 10.76 1.07 -23.71
C GLY A 299 10.95 2.56 -23.47
N VAL A 300 11.89 2.98 -22.60
CA VAL A 300 12.24 4.39 -22.44
C VAL A 300 13.13 4.84 -23.60
N PRO A 301 12.73 5.84 -24.40
CA PRO A 301 13.56 6.38 -25.46
C PRO A 301 14.87 6.97 -24.94
N SER A 302 15.95 6.84 -25.71
CA SER A 302 17.27 7.35 -25.33
C SER A 302 17.30 8.86 -25.02
N SER A 303 16.39 9.62 -25.63
CA SER A 303 16.22 11.07 -25.39
C SER A 303 15.64 11.42 -24.02
N LEU A 304 15.02 10.46 -23.34
CA LEU A 304 14.42 10.62 -22.01
C LEU A 304 15.23 9.93 -20.91
N MET A 305 16.13 9.03 -21.27
CA MET A 305 16.98 8.32 -20.29
C MET A 305 17.81 9.31 -19.48
N TYR A 306 17.85 9.07 -18.16
CA TYR A 306 18.62 9.84 -17.19
C TYR A 306 18.23 11.32 -17.04
N GLN A 307 17.04 11.73 -17.53
CA GLN A 307 16.53 13.06 -17.22
C GLN A 307 16.14 13.16 -15.75
N GLN A 308 16.35 14.33 -15.18
CA GLN A 308 16.07 14.60 -13.77
C GLN A 308 14.72 15.27 -13.64
N VAL A 309 13.87 14.73 -12.77
CA VAL A 309 12.55 15.31 -12.47
C VAL A 309 12.66 16.15 -11.20
N PHE A 310 12.39 17.44 -11.34
CA PHE A 310 12.32 18.38 -10.23
C PHE A 310 10.86 18.73 -9.94
N MET A 311 10.42 18.49 -8.72
CA MET A 311 9.07 18.82 -8.27
C MET A 311 9.08 20.15 -7.51
N LEU A 312 8.26 21.07 -7.95
CA LEU A 312 8.09 22.42 -7.42
C LEU A 312 6.66 22.57 -6.94
N ASP A 313 6.46 22.77 -5.66
CA ASP A 313 5.13 23.01 -5.10
C ASP A 313 4.74 24.49 -5.24
N ALA A 314 3.59 24.73 -5.88
CA ALA A 314 3.08 26.06 -6.13
C ALA A 314 2.81 26.83 -4.83
N SER A 315 2.29 26.16 -3.80
CA SER A 315 1.98 26.79 -2.51
C SER A 315 3.25 27.32 -1.81
N SER A 316 4.33 26.54 -1.88
CA SER A 316 5.62 26.91 -1.32
C SER A 316 6.20 28.15 -2.00
N LEU A 317 6.10 28.27 -3.33
CA LEU A 317 6.56 29.46 -4.06
C LEU A 317 5.74 30.71 -3.73
N ILE A 318 4.43 30.57 -3.68
CA ILE A 318 3.52 31.67 -3.35
C ILE A 318 3.79 32.19 -1.94
N SER A 319 4.13 31.32 -0.99
CA SER A 319 4.42 31.71 0.40
C SER A 319 5.72 32.49 0.58
N VAL A 320 6.69 32.30 -0.32
CA VAL A 320 8.01 32.95 -0.25
C VAL A 320 8.00 34.32 -0.91
N ALA A 321 7.16 34.55 -1.91
CA ALA A 321 7.09 35.81 -2.64
C ALA A 321 6.31 36.87 -1.87
N SER A 322 6.85 38.07 -1.76
CA SER A 322 6.21 39.21 -1.08
C SER A 322 5.05 39.81 -1.88
N GLY A 323 4.86 39.39 -3.15
CA GLY A 323 3.80 39.88 -4.03
C GLY A 323 3.86 39.29 -5.43
N ARG A 324 2.82 39.59 -6.24
CA ARG A 324 2.63 39.00 -7.58
C ARG A 324 3.85 39.22 -8.50
N GLY A 325 4.39 40.44 -8.56
CA GLY A 325 5.52 40.77 -9.46
C GLY A 325 6.81 40.05 -9.09
N GLU A 326 7.07 39.83 -7.80
CA GLU A 326 8.21 39.04 -7.33
C GLU A 326 8.03 37.57 -7.68
N LEU A 327 6.81 37.04 -7.52
CA LEU A 327 6.48 35.65 -7.91
C LEU A 327 6.63 35.43 -9.42
N GLU A 328 6.14 36.35 -10.26
CA GLU A 328 6.30 36.31 -11.72
C GLU A 328 7.77 36.26 -12.12
N ASN A 329 8.61 37.12 -11.51
CA ASN A 329 10.05 37.11 -11.74
C ASN A 329 10.72 35.80 -11.29
N LEU A 330 10.38 35.32 -10.09
CA LEU A 330 10.94 34.08 -9.55
C LEU A 330 10.60 32.89 -10.43
N VAL A 331 9.32 32.73 -10.80
CA VAL A 331 8.86 31.66 -11.69
C VAL A 331 9.55 31.74 -13.05
N THR A 332 9.67 32.94 -13.62
CA THR A 332 10.38 33.15 -14.89
C THR A 332 11.85 32.74 -14.81
N MET A 333 12.54 33.10 -13.73
CA MET A 333 13.95 32.70 -13.51
C MET A 333 14.08 31.17 -13.38
N ILE A 334 13.21 30.52 -12.63
CA ILE A 334 13.20 29.04 -12.46
C ILE A 334 12.95 28.34 -13.81
N LEU A 335 11.98 28.82 -14.59
CA LEU A 335 11.67 28.27 -15.92
C LEU A 335 12.84 28.45 -16.90
N ASN A 336 13.52 29.59 -16.88
CA ASN A 336 14.71 29.82 -17.69
C ASN A 336 15.87 28.93 -17.27
N GLU A 337 16.09 28.72 -15.96
CA GLU A 337 17.10 27.79 -15.44
C GLU A 337 16.82 26.35 -15.88
N ALA A 338 15.56 25.89 -15.77
CA ALA A 338 15.13 24.59 -16.24
C ALA A 338 15.32 24.42 -17.75
N PHE A 339 15.00 25.45 -18.53
CA PHE A 339 15.17 25.44 -20.00
C PHE A 339 16.64 25.34 -20.42
N LEU A 340 17.53 26.09 -19.76
CA LEU A 340 18.97 26.06 -20.06
C LEU A 340 19.63 24.72 -19.69
N SER A 341 19.09 24.06 -18.69
CA SER A 341 19.65 22.80 -18.17
C SER A 341 19.43 21.57 -19.05
N LYS A 342 18.55 21.61 -20.03
CA LYS A 342 18.20 20.58 -21.05
C LYS A 342 17.82 19.18 -20.53
N ASN A 343 18.43 18.71 -19.44
CA ASN A 343 18.18 17.39 -18.83
C ASN A 343 17.21 17.43 -17.66
N VAL A 344 16.40 18.47 -17.59
CA VAL A 344 15.41 18.70 -16.53
C VAL A 344 14.00 18.54 -17.07
N ILE A 345 13.18 17.79 -16.34
CA ILE A 345 11.71 17.78 -16.45
C ILE A 345 11.19 18.50 -15.20
N LEU A 346 10.49 19.60 -15.40
CA LEU A 346 9.93 20.38 -14.31
C LEU A 346 8.50 19.91 -14.01
N CYS A 347 8.26 19.48 -12.79
CA CYS A 347 6.93 19.19 -12.28
C CYS A 347 6.42 20.33 -11.41
N LEU A 348 5.31 20.96 -11.79
CA LEU A 348 4.60 21.94 -11.00
C LEU A 348 3.47 21.22 -10.26
N ASP A 349 3.65 21.01 -8.96
CA ASP A 349 2.64 20.38 -8.11
C ASP A 349 1.63 21.43 -7.65
N ASN A 350 0.34 21.05 -7.58
CA ASN A 350 -0.77 21.96 -7.30
C ASN A 350 -0.81 23.18 -8.26
N ALA A 351 -0.55 22.95 -9.55
CA ALA A 351 -0.40 23.99 -10.55
C ALA A 351 -1.65 24.87 -10.74
N GLN A 352 -2.85 24.40 -10.34
CA GLN A 352 -4.08 25.20 -10.33
C GLN A 352 -3.90 26.53 -9.61
N LEU A 353 -3.07 26.60 -8.56
CA LEU A 353 -2.82 27.81 -7.80
C LEU A 353 -2.16 28.94 -8.61
N PHE A 354 -1.54 28.60 -9.74
CA PHE A 354 -0.95 29.57 -10.68
C PHE A 354 -1.92 30.03 -11.78
N PHE A 355 -3.14 29.52 -11.79
CA PHE A 355 -4.13 29.84 -12.82
C PHE A 355 -5.44 30.39 -12.25
N GLU A 356 -5.54 30.54 -10.95
CA GLU A 356 -6.69 31.07 -10.24
C GLU A 356 -6.34 32.39 -9.53
N GLU A 357 -7.36 33.23 -9.29
CA GLU A 357 -7.25 34.40 -8.42
C GLU A 357 -8.00 34.17 -7.13
N GLY A 358 -7.30 34.27 -5.99
CA GLY A 358 -7.91 34.07 -4.69
C GLY A 358 -6.93 34.08 -3.53
N VAL A 359 -7.39 33.77 -2.35
CA VAL A 359 -6.53 33.63 -1.17
C VAL A 359 -5.64 32.40 -1.35
N GLY A 360 -4.32 32.61 -1.39
CA GLY A 360 -3.34 31.53 -1.58
C GLY A 360 -3.16 31.08 -3.04
N SER A 361 -3.69 31.81 -4.01
CA SER A 361 -3.47 31.59 -5.45
C SER A 361 -3.12 32.90 -6.16
N VAL A 362 -2.38 32.79 -7.28
CA VAL A 362 -1.95 33.94 -8.08
C VAL A 362 -2.02 33.59 -9.56
N ASP A 363 -2.79 34.33 -10.34
CA ASP A 363 -2.87 34.11 -11.78
C ASP A 363 -1.57 34.48 -12.51
N LEU A 364 -0.83 33.49 -12.94
CA LEU A 364 0.39 33.59 -13.75
C LEU A 364 0.17 33.06 -15.19
N SER A 365 -1.06 32.99 -15.66
CA SER A 365 -1.40 32.49 -17.00
C SER A 365 -0.61 33.23 -18.09
N ASN A 366 -0.43 34.53 -17.96
CA ASN A 366 0.32 35.35 -18.92
C ASN A 366 1.80 34.93 -19.06
N VAL A 367 2.41 34.42 -18.01
CA VAL A 367 3.80 33.94 -18.00
C VAL A 367 3.90 32.50 -18.46
N LEU A 368 3.02 31.62 -17.96
CA LEU A 368 3.11 30.18 -18.18
C LEU A 368 2.58 29.76 -19.54
N LEU A 369 1.48 30.36 -20.04
CA LEU A 369 0.82 29.96 -21.29
C LEU A 369 1.77 29.99 -22.51
N PRO A 370 2.54 31.06 -22.76
CA PRO A 370 3.47 31.09 -23.89
C PRO A 370 4.54 29.99 -23.84
N ILE A 371 4.99 29.63 -22.64
CA ILE A 371 6.03 28.61 -22.42
C ILE A 371 5.45 27.21 -22.69
N LEU A 372 4.23 26.94 -22.20
CA LEU A 372 3.52 25.70 -22.39
C LEU A 372 3.14 25.48 -23.85
N GLU A 373 2.69 26.53 -24.55
CA GLU A 373 2.38 26.50 -25.99
C GLU A 373 3.62 26.28 -26.85
N ALA A 374 4.72 26.93 -26.51
CA ALA A 374 5.99 26.76 -27.22
C ALA A 374 6.52 25.32 -27.16
N GLY A 375 6.16 24.55 -26.11
CA GLY A 375 6.48 23.14 -25.95
C GLY A 375 7.98 22.80 -25.91
N ARG A 376 8.82 23.79 -25.61
CA ARG A 376 10.29 23.63 -25.60
C ARG A 376 10.85 23.11 -24.28
N LEU A 377 10.10 23.33 -23.20
CA LEU A 377 10.41 22.82 -21.86
C LEU A 377 9.52 21.62 -21.55
N ARG A 378 10.12 20.55 -21.07
CA ARG A 378 9.35 19.40 -20.59
C ARG A 378 8.77 19.73 -19.23
N THR A 379 7.44 19.81 -19.18
CA THR A 379 6.71 20.15 -17.96
C THR A 379 5.66 19.11 -17.62
N ILE A 380 5.55 18.79 -16.34
CA ILE A 380 4.45 18.04 -15.77
C ILE A 380 3.70 19.00 -14.84
N LEU A 381 2.39 19.06 -14.96
CA LEU A 381 1.54 19.81 -14.05
C LEU A 381 0.63 18.83 -13.32
N THR A 382 0.43 18.98 -12.03
CA THR A 382 -0.61 18.27 -11.30
C THR A 382 -1.72 19.22 -10.94
N MET A 383 -2.96 18.83 -11.16
CA MET A 383 -4.13 19.65 -10.86
C MET A 383 -5.26 18.81 -10.28
N ASP A 384 -6.07 19.43 -9.44
CA ASP A 384 -7.34 18.87 -9.01
C ASP A 384 -8.34 18.88 -10.18
N ASP A 385 -9.20 17.86 -10.27
CA ASP A 385 -10.11 17.67 -11.38
C ASP A 385 -11.23 18.73 -11.43
N GLN A 386 -11.79 19.11 -10.28
CA GLN A 386 -12.82 20.13 -10.19
C GLN A 386 -12.26 21.50 -10.55
N ARG A 387 -11.08 21.85 -10.00
CA ARG A 387 -10.41 23.11 -10.31
C ARG A 387 -9.96 23.18 -11.76
N PHE A 388 -9.45 22.08 -12.32
CA PHE A 388 -9.11 22.01 -13.73
C PHE A 388 -10.33 22.27 -14.62
N LEU A 389 -11.50 21.71 -14.26
CA LEU A 389 -12.75 21.94 -15.00
C LEU A 389 -13.14 23.43 -14.96
N GLN A 390 -13.05 24.10 -13.81
CA GLN A 390 -13.32 25.55 -13.67
C GLN A 390 -12.34 26.38 -14.50
N ILE A 391 -11.03 26.05 -14.43
CA ILE A 391 -10.00 26.72 -15.25
C ILE A 391 -10.29 26.53 -16.74
N SER A 392 -10.71 25.34 -17.16
CA SER A 392 -11.02 25.06 -18.56
C SER A 392 -12.20 25.87 -19.09
N GLN A 393 -13.17 26.17 -18.23
CA GLN A 393 -14.31 27.01 -18.57
C GLN A 393 -13.96 28.50 -18.63
N THR A 394 -13.12 28.96 -17.69
CA THR A 394 -12.72 30.37 -17.59
C THR A 394 -11.59 30.74 -18.54
N LYS A 395 -10.68 29.81 -18.83
CA LYS A 395 -9.47 30.01 -19.65
C LYS A 395 -9.34 28.90 -20.72
N PRO A 396 -10.19 28.84 -21.74
CA PRO A 396 -10.18 27.79 -22.75
C PRO A 396 -8.85 27.65 -23.50
N GLN A 397 -8.14 28.77 -23.72
CA GLN A 397 -6.81 28.76 -24.37
C GLN A 397 -5.79 27.93 -23.59
N LEU A 398 -5.78 28.07 -22.26
CA LEU A 398 -4.90 27.26 -21.40
C LEU A 398 -5.25 25.76 -21.50
N ALA A 399 -6.54 25.43 -21.43
CA ALA A 399 -6.98 24.03 -21.55
C ALA A 399 -6.56 23.40 -22.88
N HIS A 400 -6.64 24.15 -23.98
CA HIS A 400 -6.19 23.71 -25.31
C HIS A 400 -4.66 23.57 -25.43
N ALA A 401 -3.90 24.29 -24.61
CA ALA A 401 -2.44 24.21 -24.61
C ALA A 401 -1.91 22.97 -23.86
N LEU A 402 -2.71 22.35 -23.00
CA LEU A 402 -2.32 21.24 -22.10
C LEU A 402 -2.67 19.87 -22.66
N ASN A 403 -1.73 18.91 -22.51
CA ASN A 403 -1.98 17.49 -22.78
C ASN A 403 -2.42 16.82 -21.46
N THR A 404 -3.71 16.57 -21.31
CA THR A 404 -4.29 16.06 -20.06
C THR A 404 -4.26 14.54 -19.99
N ILE A 405 -3.89 14.02 -18.82
CA ILE A 405 -3.95 12.59 -18.45
C ILE A 405 -4.76 12.51 -17.15
N ALA A 406 -5.90 11.82 -17.21
CA ALA A 406 -6.75 11.64 -16.04
C ALA A 406 -6.20 10.55 -15.10
N ILE A 407 -6.07 10.89 -13.83
CA ILE A 407 -5.68 9.95 -12.78
C ILE A 407 -6.92 9.63 -11.95
N GLN A 408 -7.41 8.40 -12.11
CA GLN A 408 -8.61 7.96 -11.41
C GLN A 408 -8.28 7.43 -10.01
N PRO A 409 -9.22 7.54 -9.05
CA PRO A 409 -9.10 6.88 -7.76
C PRO A 409 -8.92 5.37 -7.92
N SER A 410 -8.10 4.76 -7.07
CA SER A 410 -7.90 3.31 -7.07
C SER A 410 -9.11 2.57 -6.50
N ASN A 411 -9.40 1.40 -7.07
CA ASN A 411 -10.38 0.47 -6.53
C ASN A 411 -9.85 -0.26 -5.27
N GLU A 412 -10.68 -1.09 -4.63
CA GLU A 412 -10.32 -1.78 -3.40
C GLU A 412 -9.08 -2.69 -3.54
N PRO A 413 -8.99 -3.62 -4.53
CA PRO A 413 -7.80 -4.46 -4.70
C PRO A 413 -6.52 -3.65 -4.98
N GLU A 414 -6.62 -2.58 -5.75
CA GLU A 414 -5.50 -1.69 -6.05
C GLU A 414 -5.06 -0.91 -4.80
N THR A 415 -6.03 -0.38 -4.04
CA THR A 415 -5.76 0.34 -2.79
C THR A 415 -5.09 -0.56 -1.76
N MET A 416 -5.58 -1.80 -1.59
CA MET A 416 -4.97 -2.79 -0.70
C MET A 416 -3.53 -3.11 -1.11
N LYS A 417 -3.25 -3.20 -2.41
CA LYS A 417 -1.90 -3.42 -2.93
C LYS A 417 -0.99 -2.22 -2.65
N ILE A 418 -1.47 -1.00 -2.89
CA ILE A 418 -0.72 0.24 -2.62
C ILE A 418 -0.43 0.37 -1.13
N MET A 419 -1.42 0.14 -0.25
CA MET A 419 -1.22 0.16 1.19
C MET A 419 -0.13 -0.81 1.62
N ARG A 420 -0.19 -2.08 1.18
CA ARG A 420 0.83 -3.10 1.49
C ARG A 420 2.24 -2.69 1.08
N ASP A 421 2.38 -2.05 -0.06
CA ASP A 421 3.67 -1.59 -0.56
C ASP A 421 4.22 -0.41 0.28
N GLN A 422 3.36 0.50 0.73
CA GLN A 422 3.72 1.65 1.56
C GLN A 422 4.01 1.28 3.03
N LEU A 423 3.48 0.16 3.51
CA LEU A 423 3.68 -0.24 4.92
C LEU A 423 5.15 -0.40 5.30
N ILE A 424 6.01 -0.82 4.38
CA ILE A 424 7.45 -0.97 4.66
C ILE A 424 8.03 0.37 5.14
N LEU A 425 7.62 1.48 4.52
CA LEU A 425 8.07 2.82 4.88
C LEU A 425 7.47 3.26 6.22
N PHE A 426 6.16 3.08 6.41
CA PHE A 426 5.48 3.44 7.66
C PHE A 426 6.01 2.65 8.85
N GLU A 427 6.27 1.36 8.68
CA GLU A 427 6.84 0.50 9.71
C GLU A 427 8.27 0.90 10.09
N ALA A 428 9.09 1.26 9.10
CA ALA A 428 10.44 1.75 9.34
C ALA A 428 10.44 3.12 10.05
N GLN A 429 9.54 4.01 9.65
CA GLN A 429 9.42 5.37 10.20
C GLN A 429 8.89 5.37 11.63
N HIS A 430 7.80 4.65 11.89
CA HIS A 430 7.10 4.65 13.17
C HIS A 430 7.53 3.50 14.11
N LYS A 431 8.37 2.55 13.64
CA LYS A 431 8.83 1.35 14.38
C LYS A 431 7.68 0.50 14.91
N VAL A 432 6.64 0.34 14.11
CA VAL A 432 5.45 -0.47 14.39
C VAL A 432 5.27 -1.54 13.33
N THR A 433 4.37 -2.48 13.56
CA THR A 433 3.99 -3.50 12.58
C THR A 433 2.48 -3.50 12.40
N TYR A 434 2.02 -3.44 11.15
CA TYR A 434 0.58 -3.41 10.86
C TYR A 434 0.02 -4.81 10.66
N MET A 435 -1.11 -5.10 11.28
CA MET A 435 -1.88 -6.30 11.01
C MET A 435 -2.72 -6.11 9.74
N TYR A 436 -3.04 -7.19 9.04
CA TYR A 436 -3.84 -7.15 7.81
C TYR A 436 -5.24 -6.55 8.06
N GLN A 437 -5.84 -6.87 9.21
CA GLN A 437 -7.13 -6.32 9.62
C GLN A 437 -7.12 -4.77 9.74
N ALA A 438 -5.96 -4.19 10.06
CA ALA A 438 -5.82 -2.73 10.09
C ALA A 438 -5.92 -2.11 8.69
N LEU A 439 -5.42 -2.79 7.65
CA LEU A 439 -5.53 -2.32 6.27
C LEU A 439 -6.98 -2.37 5.79
N ALA A 440 -7.64 -3.51 6.00
CA ALA A 440 -9.04 -3.68 5.63
C ALA A 440 -9.93 -2.65 6.34
N GLU A 441 -9.67 -2.43 7.63
CA GLU A 441 -10.39 -1.43 8.42
C GLU A 441 -10.12 0.00 7.94
N ALA A 442 -8.86 0.35 7.64
CA ALA A 442 -8.49 1.67 7.11
C ALA A 442 -9.19 1.97 5.77
N TYR A 443 -9.30 0.98 4.89
CA TYR A 443 -10.08 1.11 3.66
C TYR A 443 -11.55 1.36 3.96
N ARG A 444 -12.17 0.47 4.76
CA ARG A 444 -13.60 0.52 5.10
C ARG A 444 -14.01 1.84 5.77
N VAL A 445 -13.21 2.27 6.75
CA VAL A 445 -13.49 3.48 7.52
C VAL A 445 -13.17 4.72 6.68
N GLY A 446 -12.08 4.69 5.91
CA GLY A 446 -11.71 5.76 5.00
C GLY A 446 -12.77 6.03 3.94
N ASP A 447 -13.32 4.98 3.34
CA ASP A 447 -14.39 5.14 2.34
C ASP A 447 -15.66 5.75 2.94
N ARG A 448 -15.97 5.39 4.19
CA ARG A 448 -17.20 5.82 4.85
C ARG A 448 -17.14 7.21 5.46
N TYR A 449 -16.01 7.60 6.07
CA TYR A 449 -15.96 8.78 6.94
C TYR A 449 -15.05 9.90 6.44
N VAL A 450 -14.10 9.62 5.54
CA VAL A 450 -13.20 10.65 4.98
C VAL A 450 -13.70 11.04 3.59
N GLN A 451 -14.08 12.31 3.41
CA GLN A 451 -14.60 12.81 2.14
C GLN A 451 -13.65 13.77 1.42
N ASP A 452 -12.70 14.37 2.14
CA ASP A 452 -11.77 15.37 1.61
C ASP A 452 -10.74 14.79 0.62
N LEU A 453 -10.52 13.48 0.66
CA LEU A 453 -9.56 12.76 -0.18
C LEU A 453 -10.24 11.59 -0.88
N VAL A 454 -9.63 11.10 -1.95
CA VAL A 454 -10.04 9.85 -2.60
C VAL A 454 -9.05 8.71 -2.29
N MET A 455 -9.44 7.47 -2.62
CA MET A 455 -8.53 6.33 -2.52
C MET A 455 -7.39 6.45 -3.56
N PRO A 456 -6.15 6.06 -3.21
CA PRO A 456 -5.71 5.44 -1.96
C PRO A 456 -5.35 6.45 -0.84
N GLY A 457 -5.32 7.74 -1.11
CA GLY A 457 -4.81 8.79 -0.22
C GLY A 457 -5.47 8.79 1.15
N LYS A 458 -6.81 8.65 1.21
CA LYS A 458 -7.53 8.59 2.48
C LYS A 458 -7.16 7.39 3.34
N ALA A 459 -7.00 6.21 2.75
CA ALA A 459 -6.60 5.00 3.48
C ALA A 459 -5.16 5.10 4.01
N LEU A 460 -4.23 5.63 3.21
CA LEU A 460 -2.84 5.85 3.61
C LEU A 460 -2.72 6.85 4.76
N LYS A 461 -3.46 7.96 4.72
CA LYS A 461 -3.49 8.97 5.79
C LYS A 461 -4.00 8.38 7.11
N ILE A 462 -5.02 7.52 7.03
CA ILE A 462 -5.55 6.82 8.20
C ILE A 462 -4.53 5.85 8.79
N LEU A 463 -3.86 5.05 7.95
CA LEU A 463 -2.83 4.11 8.40
C LEU A 463 -1.66 4.83 9.07
N GLU A 464 -1.20 5.95 8.51
CA GLU A 464 -0.16 6.77 9.10
C GLU A 464 -0.58 7.30 10.48
N ALA A 465 -1.80 7.84 10.59
CA ALA A 465 -2.35 8.30 11.87
C ALA A 465 -2.49 7.14 12.89
N ALA A 466 -2.90 5.95 12.44
CA ALA A 466 -3.08 4.77 13.29
C ALA A 466 -1.77 4.27 13.92
N ALA A 467 -0.60 4.58 13.34
CA ALA A 467 0.69 4.26 13.93
C ALA A 467 0.87 4.83 15.34
N SER A 468 0.31 6.02 15.60
CA SER A 468 0.38 6.68 16.91
C SER A 468 -0.47 5.99 17.99
N TYR A 469 -1.38 5.09 17.58
CA TYR A 469 -2.27 4.33 18.47
C TYR A 469 -1.92 2.84 18.50
N ALA A 470 -0.69 2.48 18.12
CA ALA A 470 -0.21 1.11 18.16
C ALA A 470 -0.17 0.58 19.60
N SER A 471 -0.68 -0.63 19.81
CA SER A 471 -0.61 -1.34 21.09
C SER A 471 0.47 -2.41 21.06
N GLY A 472 1.45 -2.31 21.95
CA GLY A 472 2.57 -3.27 21.96
C GLY A 472 3.40 -3.31 20.67
N GLY A 473 3.47 -2.19 19.93
CA GLY A 473 4.15 -2.12 18.64
C GLY A 473 3.36 -2.70 17.45
N LEU A 474 2.11 -3.10 17.68
CA LEU A 474 1.20 -3.61 16.64
C LEU A 474 0.08 -2.61 16.37
N VAL A 475 -0.16 -2.30 15.11
CA VAL A 475 -1.31 -1.52 14.63
C VAL A 475 -2.41 -2.50 14.25
N THR A 476 -3.51 -2.45 14.97
CA THR A 476 -4.69 -3.32 14.81
C THR A 476 -5.85 -2.56 14.19
N ALA A 477 -6.95 -3.23 13.86
CA ALA A 477 -8.19 -2.57 13.47
C ALA A 477 -8.66 -1.56 14.53
N GLN A 478 -8.50 -1.88 15.83
CA GLN A 478 -8.83 -0.97 16.92
C GLN A 478 -7.98 0.30 16.89
N SER A 479 -6.68 0.19 16.56
CA SER A 479 -5.79 1.36 16.41
C SER A 479 -6.26 2.31 15.29
N VAL A 480 -6.85 1.75 14.23
CA VAL A 480 -7.45 2.51 13.13
C VAL A 480 -8.71 3.24 13.59
N ASP A 481 -9.59 2.53 14.30
CA ASP A 481 -10.80 3.11 14.86
C ASP A 481 -10.48 4.25 15.84
N ASP A 482 -9.50 4.04 16.73
CA ASP A 482 -9.05 5.06 17.70
C ASP A 482 -8.45 6.29 17.00
N ALA A 483 -7.72 6.10 15.90
CA ALA A 483 -7.15 7.19 15.11
C ALA A 483 -8.25 8.06 14.50
N ILE A 484 -9.26 7.46 13.90
CA ILE A 484 -10.38 8.18 13.29
C ILE A 484 -11.25 8.85 14.37
N GLU A 485 -11.53 8.16 15.48
CA GLU A 485 -12.31 8.74 16.58
C GLU A 485 -11.71 10.06 17.07
N LYS A 486 -10.38 10.08 17.23
CA LYS A 486 -9.69 11.29 17.70
C LYS A 486 -9.49 12.34 16.63
N THR A 487 -9.34 11.94 15.38
CA THR A 487 -9.11 12.88 14.26
C THR A 487 -10.41 13.56 13.83
N LEU A 488 -11.51 12.81 13.75
CA LEU A 488 -12.81 13.33 13.29
C LEU A 488 -13.81 13.62 14.44
N GLY A 489 -13.47 13.24 15.69
CA GLY A 489 -14.38 13.39 16.83
C GLY A 489 -15.62 12.48 16.77
N ILE A 490 -15.64 11.51 15.85
CA ILE A 490 -16.74 10.58 15.62
C ILE A 490 -16.46 9.32 16.42
N LYS A 491 -17.31 8.97 17.38
CA LYS A 491 -17.21 7.67 18.07
C LYS A 491 -17.55 6.55 17.09
N ILE A 492 -16.50 5.89 16.56
CA ILE A 492 -16.61 4.65 15.79
C ILE A 492 -16.65 3.46 16.76
N SER A 493 -17.16 3.64 17.97
CA SER A 493 -17.22 2.50 18.89
C SER A 493 -17.98 1.38 18.18
N VAL A 494 -17.24 0.39 17.71
CA VAL A 494 -17.75 -0.93 17.47
C VAL A 494 -18.16 -1.42 18.85
N ALA A 495 -19.35 -1.03 19.27
CA ALA A 495 -20.01 -1.77 20.32
C ALA A 495 -19.84 -3.23 19.92
N SER A 496 -19.25 -4.02 20.80
CA SER A 496 -19.08 -5.45 20.54
C SER A 496 -20.39 -5.96 19.94
N LEU A 497 -20.34 -6.83 18.93
CA LEU A 497 -21.55 -7.36 18.27
C LEU A 497 -22.65 -7.77 19.30
N GLY A 498 -22.25 -8.09 20.53
CA GLY A 498 -23.11 -8.33 21.68
C GLY A 498 -23.82 -7.07 22.20
N ASP A 499 -23.09 -6.00 22.43
CA ASP A 499 -23.65 -4.75 22.99
C ASP A 499 -24.53 -4.02 21.99
N GLU A 500 -24.21 -4.06 20.70
CA GLU A 500 -25.06 -3.48 19.65
C GLU A 500 -26.35 -4.28 19.47
N LYS A 501 -26.25 -5.62 19.53
CA LYS A 501 -27.42 -6.49 19.48
C LYS A 501 -28.35 -6.24 20.68
N GLU A 502 -27.78 -6.10 21.85
CA GLU A 502 -28.54 -5.82 23.06
C GLU A 502 -29.20 -4.43 23.04
N LYS A 503 -28.48 -3.40 22.58
CA LYS A 503 -29.02 -2.06 22.34
C LYS A 503 -30.14 -2.05 21.30
N LEU A 504 -30.01 -2.79 20.20
CA LEU A 504 -31.06 -2.90 19.18
C LEU A 504 -32.31 -3.65 19.68
N LEU A 505 -32.12 -4.68 20.49
CA LEU A 505 -33.24 -5.41 21.12
C LEU A 505 -33.97 -4.52 22.11
N ASN A 506 -33.26 -3.71 22.89
CA ASN A 506 -33.80 -2.86 23.96
C ASN A 506 -34.01 -1.41 23.51
N LEU A 507 -33.88 -1.09 22.20
CA LEU A 507 -33.89 0.29 21.69
C LEU A 507 -35.15 1.07 22.09
N GLU A 508 -36.33 0.46 22.07
CA GLU A 508 -37.58 1.08 22.47
C GLU A 508 -37.57 1.45 23.94
N SER A 509 -37.14 0.54 24.81
CA SER A 509 -37.09 0.80 26.27
C SER A 509 -36.05 1.87 26.60
N LEU A 510 -34.93 1.92 25.89
CA LEU A 510 -33.92 2.95 26.08
C LEU A 510 -34.41 4.33 25.61
N ILE A 511 -35.12 4.42 24.49
CA ILE A 511 -35.76 5.68 24.05
C ILE A 511 -36.83 6.11 25.04
N HIS A 512 -37.63 5.18 25.58
CA HIS A 512 -38.69 5.49 26.56
C HIS A 512 -38.14 5.93 27.92
N GLN A 513 -36.89 5.70 28.27
CA GLN A 513 -36.28 6.29 29.47
C GLN A 513 -36.27 7.83 29.42
N ARG A 514 -36.21 8.39 28.23
CA ARG A 514 -36.17 9.83 28.00
C ARG A 514 -37.51 10.38 27.49
N MET A 515 -38.27 9.57 26.78
CA MET A 515 -39.48 9.99 26.10
C MET A 515 -40.71 9.28 26.67
N ILE A 516 -41.64 10.06 27.19
CA ILE A 516 -42.90 9.56 27.72
C ILE A 516 -43.97 9.55 26.61
N ASN A 517 -44.70 8.45 26.47
CA ASN A 517 -45.69 8.21 25.41
C ASN A 517 -45.06 8.12 23.99
N GLN A 518 -45.87 8.30 22.94
CA GLN A 518 -45.44 8.17 21.51
C GLN A 518 -44.97 6.76 21.11
N THR A 519 -45.50 5.73 21.77
CA THR A 519 -45.09 4.33 21.57
C THR A 519 -45.07 3.92 20.09
N ARG A 520 -46.11 4.32 19.33
CA ARG A 520 -46.19 4.00 17.90
C ARG A 520 -45.01 4.60 17.09
N ALA A 521 -44.65 5.85 17.37
CA ALA A 521 -43.54 6.50 16.67
C ALA A 521 -42.19 5.85 17.02
N VAL A 522 -41.96 5.55 18.30
CA VAL A 522 -40.78 4.87 18.81
C VAL A 522 -40.65 3.49 18.18
N THR A 523 -41.71 2.68 18.15
CA THR A 523 -41.68 1.34 17.52
C THR A 523 -41.37 1.40 16.03
N VAL A 524 -42.00 2.29 15.27
CA VAL A 524 -41.73 2.42 13.81
C VAL A 524 -40.30 2.78 13.53
N VAL A 525 -39.70 3.70 14.28
CA VAL A 525 -38.29 4.09 14.12
C VAL A 525 -37.36 2.95 14.52
N SER A 526 -37.61 2.31 15.66
CA SER A 526 -36.80 1.18 16.14
C SER A 526 -36.81 0.00 15.17
N ASP A 527 -37.95 -0.34 14.60
CA ASP A 527 -38.10 -1.39 13.61
C ASP A 527 -37.38 -1.06 12.29
N ALA A 528 -37.38 0.20 11.86
CA ALA A 528 -36.64 0.61 10.68
C ALA A 528 -35.13 0.47 10.88
N ILE A 529 -34.61 0.82 12.05
CA ILE A 529 -33.20 0.66 12.39
C ILE A 529 -32.82 -0.82 12.47
N ARG A 530 -33.66 -1.65 13.12
CA ARG A 530 -33.47 -3.11 13.19
C ARG A 530 -33.39 -3.72 11.78
N ARG A 531 -34.34 -3.40 10.89
CA ARG A 531 -34.35 -3.87 9.50
C ARG A 531 -33.09 -3.45 8.73
N ALA A 532 -32.63 -2.23 8.95
CA ALA A 532 -31.41 -1.75 8.26
C ALA A 532 -30.13 -2.51 8.66
N ARG A 533 -30.11 -3.11 9.86
CA ARG A 533 -28.97 -3.88 10.38
C ARG A 533 -28.99 -5.36 10.02
N THR A 534 -30.08 -5.90 9.52
CA THR A 534 -30.16 -7.31 9.09
C THR A 534 -29.51 -7.61 7.75
N GLY A 535 -28.74 -6.69 7.18
CA GLY A 535 -27.89 -6.96 6.01
C GLY A 535 -28.55 -6.90 4.62
N VAL A 536 -29.85 -6.66 4.54
CA VAL A 536 -30.59 -6.54 3.25
C VAL A 536 -30.56 -5.08 2.74
N ARG A 537 -29.46 -4.35 2.95
CA ARG A 537 -29.42 -2.91 2.71
C ARG A 537 -28.63 -2.57 1.44
N ASN A 538 -29.18 -1.67 0.63
CA ASN A 538 -28.42 -0.92 -0.36
C ASN A 538 -27.60 0.16 0.38
N GLN A 539 -26.28 0.06 0.35
CA GLN A 539 -25.35 0.93 1.10
C GLN A 539 -25.46 2.42 0.70
N ASN A 540 -25.98 2.71 -0.48
CA ASN A 540 -26.13 4.06 -1.02
C ASN A 540 -27.46 4.75 -0.63
N ARG A 541 -28.23 4.18 0.31
CA ARG A 541 -29.49 4.76 0.78
C ARG A 541 -29.47 5.01 2.29
N PRO A 542 -30.13 6.07 2.78
CA PRO A 542 -30.27 6.31 4.21
C PRO A 542 -30.97 5.13 4.90
N ILE A 543 -30.71 4.93 6.18
CA ILE A 543 -31.33 3.90 7.03
C ILE A 543 -32.85 4.00 7.00
N GLY A 544 -33.37 5.22 7.01
CA GLY A 544 -34.79 5.54 6.90
C GLY A 544 -34.99 7.04 6.76
N ALA A 545 -36.02 7.43 6.07
CA ALA A 545 -36.51 8.80 6.02
C ALA A 545 -37.86 8.84 6.76
N PHE A 546 -37.96 9.69 7.77
CA PHE A 546 -39.16 9.80 8.62
C PHE A 546 -39.72 11.21 8.58
N LEU A 547 -41.02 11.32 8.43
CA LEU A 547 -41.75 12.56 8.56
C LEU A 547 -42.58 12.53 9.84
N PHE A 548 -42.23 13.35 10.82
CA PHE A 548 -42.98 13.48 12.09
C PHE A 548 -43.98 14.63 11.99
N LEU A 549 -45.25 14.29 12.00
CA LEU A 549 -46.36 15.24 11.95
C LEU A 549 -47.06 15.33 13.30
N GLY A 550 -47.39 16.54 13.74
CA GLY A 550 -48.10 16.78 14.98
C GLY A 550 -47.99 18.24 15.46
N PRO A 551 -48.81 18.67 16.43
CA PRO A 551 -48.74 20.00 17.00
C PRO A 551 -47.43 20.27 17.74
N THR A 552 -47.18 21.52 18.09
CA THR A 552 -45.98 21.92 18.84
C THR A 552 -45.99 21.28 20.24
N GLY A 553 -44.86 20.82 20.74
CA GLY A 553 -44.73 20.26 22.10
C GLY A 553 -45.01 18.77 22.25
N VAL A 554 -45.40 18.03 21.19
CA VAL A 554 -45.69 16.58 21.28
C VAL A 554 -44.43 15.68 21.25
N GLY A 555 -43.22 16.24 21.20
CA GLY A 555 -41.99 15.48 21.30
C GLY A 555 -41.32 15.11 19.96
N LYS A 556 -41.69 15.74 18.83
CA LYS A 556 -41.09 15.43 17.50
C LYS A 556 -39.56 15.55 17.48
N THR A 557 -39.06 16.69 17.96
CA THR A 557 -37.60 16.95 18.03
C THR A 557 -36.97 16.13 19.14
N GLU A 558 -37.66 15.87 20.23
CA GLU A 558 -37.16 15.08 21.36
C GLU A 558 -36.92 13.61 20.96
N LEU A 559 -37.79 13.04 20.12
CA LEU A 559 -37.58 11.69 19.59
C LEU A 559 -36.28 11.61 18.76
N SER A 560 -35.98 12.62 17.94
CA SER A 560 -34.74 12.68 17.15
C SER A 560 -33.51 12.80 18.04
N LYS A 561 -33.58 13.61 19.11
CA LYS A 561 -32.50 13.75 20.10
C LYS A 561 -32.30 12.48 20.92
N ALA A 562 -33.39 11.85 21.40
CA ALA A 562 -33.33 10.60 22.12
C ALA A 562 -32.70 9.48 21.25
N LEU A 563 -33.05 9.44 19.97
CA LEU A 563 -32.44 8.51 19.01
C LEU A 563 -30.95 8.77 18.80
N ALA A 564 -30.55 10.03 18.66
CA ALA A 564 -29.14 10.42 18.51
C ALA A 564 -28.32 10.02 19.75
N ASP A 565 -28.88 10.24 20.94
CA ASP A 565 -28.23 9.90 22.19
C ASP A 565 -28.08 8.40 22.41
N VAL A 566 -29.17 7.64 22.25
CA VAL A 566 -29.21 6.20 22.54
C VAL A 566 -28.42 5.38 21.49
N TYR A 567 -28.61 5.72 20.22
CA TYR A 567 -28.07 4.89 19.13
C TYR A 567 -26.79 5.44 18.50
N PHE A 568 -26.67 6.76 18.37
CA PHE A 568 -25.50 7.41 17.76
C PHE A 568 -24.49 7.99 18.77
N GLY A 569 -24.72 7.75 20.08
CA GLY A 569 -23.75 8.04 21.14
C GLY A 569 -23.70 9.49 21.61
N GLY A 570 -24.72 10.28 21.31
CA GLY A 570 -24.89 11.65 21.84
C GLY A 570 -25.72 12.56 20.94
N GLU A 571 -26.39 13.56 21.54
CA GLU A 571 -27.14 14.58 20.79
C GLU A 571 -26.24 15.40 19.84
N GLY A 572 -24.96 15.57 20.17
CA GLY A 572 -24.00 16.29 19.35
C GLY A 572 -23.67 15.64 17.99
N ASN A 573 -24.05 14.37 17.82
CA ASN A 573 -23.89 13.65 16.56
C ASN A 573 -25.09 13.82 15.60
N MET A 574 -26.01 14.72 15.92
CA MET A 574 -27.17 15.06 15.11
C MET A 574 -26.92 16.37 14.35
N ILE A 575 -26.96 16.33 13.03
CA ILE A 575 -27.00 17.54 12.20
C ILE A 575 -28.42 18.08 12.23
N ARG A 576 -28.59 19.31 12.74
CA ARG A 576 -29.89 19.96 12.82
C ARG A 576 -29.91 21.20 11.92
N LEU A 577 -30.87 21.21 10.99
CA LEU A 577 -31.18 22.37 10.15
C LEU A 577 -32.57 22.89 10.52
N ASP A 578 -32.66 24.13 10.97
CA ASP A 578 -33.93 24.78 11.26
C ASP A 578 -34.38 25.54 10.01
N LEU A 579 -35.38 24.97 9.30
CA LEU A 579 -35.82 25.54 8.02
C LEU A 579 -36.52 26.91 8.19
N ASN A 580 -36.84 27.35 9.42
CA ASN A 580 -37.30 28.71 9.64
C ASN A 580 -36.21 29.78 9.42
N GLU A 581 -34.94 29.37 9.42
CA GLU A 581 -33.81 30.25 9.12
C GLU A 581 -33.58 30.40 7.59
N PHE A 582 -34.18 29.54 6.76
CA PHE A 582 -33.99 29.48 5.30
C PHE A 582 -35.28 29.88 4.56
N VAL A 583 -35.74 31.10 4.77
CA VAL A 583 -37.02 31.58 4.20
C VAL A 583 -36.87 32.25 2.84
N ARG A 584 -35.71 32.82 2.54
CA ARG A 584 -35.42 33.53 1.29
C ARG A 584 -34.74 32.64 0.26
N PRO A 585 -34.93 32.88 -1.06
CA PRO A 585 -34.23 32.11 -2.09
C PRO A 585 -32.70 32.11 -1.94
N ASP A 586 -32.13 33.22 -1.47
CA ASP A 586 -30.68 33.33 -1.23
C ASP A 586 -30.21 32.44 -0.04
N ASP A 587 -31.08 32.23 0.95
CA ASP A 587 -30.78 31.34 2.07
C ASP A 587 -30.82 29.87 1.63
N VAL A 588 -31.66 29.52 0.65
CA VAL A 588 -31.69 28.18 0.05
C VAL A 588 -30.40 27.90 -0.73
N ALA A 589 -29.83 28.93 -1.38
CA ALA A 589 -28.54 28.81 -2.05
C ALA A 589 -27.40 28.50 -1.05
N ARG A 590 -27.48 28.97 0.20
CA ARG A 590 -26.54 28.62 1.28
C ARG A 590 -26.64 27.14 1.69
N LEU A 591 -27.85 26.60 1.67
CA LEU A 591 -28.11 25.21 2.04
C LEU A 591 -27.62 24.21 0.99
N ILE A 592 -27.53 24.66 -0.26
CA ILE A 592 -27.11 23.88 -1.44
C ILE A 592 -25.70 24.30 -1.90
N ALA A 593 -25.05 25.22 -1.17
CA ALA A 593 -23.78 25.80 -1.59
C ALA A 593 -22.76 24.70 -1.91
N ASP A 594 -22.30 24.74 -3.12
CA ASP A 594 -21.27 23.88 -3.67
C ASP A 594 -19.89 24.40 -3.22
N GLY A 595 -19.52 24.24 -2.00
CA GLY A 595 -18.18 24.30 -1.39
C GLY A 595 -17.18 25.40 -1.81
N SER A 596 -17.51 26.30 -2.77
CA SER A 596 -16.52 27.20 -3.35
C SER A 596 -16.54 28.64 -2.78
N ARG A 597 -17.58 29.06 -2.06
CA ARG A 597 -17.66 30.43 -1.51
C ARG A 597 -18.29 30.58 -0.12
N ASP A 598 -19.02 29.58 0.38
CA ASP A 598 -19.59 29.59 1.74
C ASP A 598 -19.71 28.15 2.21
N PRO A 599 -19.15 27.76 3.36
CA PRO A 599 -19.42 26.44 3.94
C PRO A 599 -20.87 26.44 4.39
N GLY A 600 -21.71 25.65 3.70
CA GLY A 600 -23.12 25.41 4.07
C GLY A 600 -23.27 24.72 5.40
#